data_15ff63c5bbd38757cd44b0a3fd1989a5
#
_entry.id   15ff63c5bbd38757cd44b0a3fd1989a5
#
_cell.length_a   1.000
_cell.length_b   1.000
_cell.length_c   1.000
_cell.angle_alpha   90.00
_cell.angle_beta   90.00
_cell.angle_gamma   90.00
#
_symmetry.space_group_name_H-M   'P 1'
#
loop_
_entity.id
_entity.type
_entity.pdbx_description
1 polymer ?
#
loop_
_entity_poly.entity_id
_entity_poly.type
_entity_poly.pdbx_seq_one_letter_code
_entity_poly.pdbx_strand_id
1 'polypeptide(L)' 'SDYTSFFLQEVAGEPATLIEYGQTDAIFTSPVDSRTEDYITGRFG' A
#
# COMPACT_ATOMS: atom_id res chain seq x y z
N SER A 1 13.07 -8.26 -10.79
CA SER A 1 11.96 -8.90 -10.06
C SER A 1 12.00 -8.48 -8.61
N ASP A 2 11.51 -7.29 -8.33
CA ASP A 2 11.50 -6.78 -6.98
C ASP A 2 10.11 -6.88 -6.39
N TYR A 3 10.05 -7.04 -5.07
CA TYR A 3 8.80 -7.10 -4.35
C TYR A 3 8.67 -5.90 -3.44
N THR A 4 7.44 -5.46 -3.25
CA THR A 4 7.15 -4.31 -2.41
C THR A 4 6.11 -4.69 -1.37
N SER A 5 6.32 -4.21 -0.16
CA SER A 5 5.33 -4.33 0.92
C SER A 5 4.78 -2.94 1.21
N PHE A 6 3.47 -2.85 1.36
CA PHE A 6 2.83 -1.60 1.74
C PHE A 6 2.24 -1.75 3.13
N PHE A 7 2.73 -0.94 4.06
CA PHE A 7 2.24 -0.93 5.44
C PHE A 7 1.52 0.38 5.69
N LEU A 8 0.46 0.32 6.48
CA LEU A 8 -0.32 1.50 6.80
C LEU A 8 -0.69 1.49 8.28
N GLN A 9 -0.45 2.61 8.95
CA GLN A 9 -0.91 2.81 10.32
C GLN A 9 -2.29 3.45 10.25
N GLU A 10 -3.31 2.66 10.55
CA GLU A 10 -4.69 3.14 10.44
C GLU A 10 -5.15 3.83 11.72
N VAL A 11 -4.53 3.50 12.84
CA VAL A 11 -4.91 4.08 14.13
C VAL A 11 -3.64 4.64 14.77
N ALA A 12 -3.70 5.91 15.18
CA ALA A 12 -2.56 6.55 15.81
C ALA A 12 -2.19 5.79 17.08
N GLY A 13 -0.88 5.56 17.25
CA GLY A 13 -0.37 4.86 18.42
C GLY A 13 -0.33 3.34 18.27
N GLU A 14 -0.84 2.80 17.18
CA GLU A 14 -0.82 1.38 16.93
C GLU A 14 0.19 1.02 15.84
N PRO A 15 0.66 -0.23 15.82
CA PRO A 15 1.62 -0.63 14.79
C PRO A 15 1.00 -0.57 13.40
N ALA A 16 1.84 -0.34 12.41
CA ALA A 16 1.39 -0.39 11.03
C ALA A 16 0.99 -1.81 10.66
N THR A 17 0.01 -1.91 9.76
CA THR A 17 -0.50 -3.20 9.30
C THR A 17 -0.08 -3.41 7.86
N LEU A 18 0.30 -4.65 7.51
CA LEU A 18 0.60 -4.97 6.13
C LEU A 18 -0.71 -4.95 5.32
N ILE A 19 -0.77 -4.05 4.37
CA ILE A 19 -1.95 -3.90 3.54
C ILE A 19 -1.82 -4.71 2.27
N GLU A 20 -0.65 -4.68 1.66
CA GLU A 20 -0.47 -5.37 0.39
C GLU A 20 0.99 -5.75 0.20
N TYR A 21 1.22 -6.90 -0.42
CA TYR A 21 2.55 -7.38 -0.73
C TYR A 21 2.52 -8.05 -2.10
N GLY A 22 3.49 -7.71 -2.94
CA GLY A 22 3.57 -8.35 -4.25
C GLY A 22 4.68 -7.74 -5.07
N GLN A 23 4.71 -8.10 -6.34
CA GLN A 23 5.71 -7.54 -7.24
C GLN A 23 5.52 -6.03 -7.37
N THR A 24 6.62 -5.32 -7.38
CA THR A 24 6.59 -3.86 -7.41
C THR A 24 5.76 -3.33 -8.57
N ASP A 25 5.96 -3.89 -9.74
CA ASP A 25 5.21 -3.44 -10.92
C ASP A 25 3.71 -3.64 -10.73
N ALA A 26 3.32 -4.78 -10.19
CA ALA A 26 1.90 -5.08 -10.00
C ALA A 26 1.27 -4.14 -8.99
N ILE A 27 1.98 -3.86 -7.91
CA ILE A 27 1.45 -2.98 -6.88
C ILE A 27 1.25 -1.56 -7.43
N PHE A 28 2.17 -1.09 -8.26
CA PHE A 28 2.11 0.29 -8.75
C PHE A 28 1.17 0.44 -9.95
N THR A 29 0.89 -0.64 -10.67
CA THR A 29 0.01 -0.55 -11.84
C THR A 29 -1.39 -1.06 -11.57
N SER A 30 -1.53 -2.07 -10.72
CA SER A 30 -2.83 -2.70 -10.45
C SER A 30 -2.92 -3.11 -8.98
N PRO A 31 -2.95 -2.14 -8.08
CA PRO A 31 -3.06 -2.49 -6.66
C PRO A 31 -4.40 -3.17 -6.38
N VAL A 32 -4.35 -4.17 -5.50
CA VAL A 32 -5.54 -4.91 -5.15
C VAL A 32 -6.35 -4.17 -4.08
N ASP A 33 -5.66 -3.55 -3.14
CA ASP A 33 -6.32 -2.87 -2.03
C ASP A 33 -6.53 -1.40 -2.38
N SER A 34 -7.73 -0.87 -2.12
CA SER A 34 -8.02 0.52 -2.45
C SER A 34 -7.15 1.50 -1.67
N ARG A 35 -6.69 1.10 -0.48
CA ARG A 35 -5.81 1.97 0.29
C ARG A 35 -4.45 2.10 -0.38
N THR A 36 -3.96 1.01 -0.97
CA THR A 36 -2.73 1.06 -1.74
C THR A 36 -2.91 1.95 -2.96
N GLU A 37 -4.03 1.83 -3.62
CA GLU A 37 -4.32 2.64 -4.79
C GLU A 37 -4.34 4.13 -4.43
N ASP A 38 -4.99 4.47 -3.34
CA ASP A 38 -5.05 5.86 -2.89
C ASP A 38 -3.65 6.40 -2.60
N TYR A 39 -2.81 5.59 -1.99
CA TYR A 39 -1.45 6.00 -1.69
C TYR A 39 -0.67 6.30 -2.98
N ILE A 40 -0.78 5.40 -3.94
CA ILE A 40 -0.01 5.51 -5.19
C ILE A 40 -0.50 6.68 -6.02
N THR A 41 -1.80 6.92 -6.04
CA THR A 41 -2.36 8.01 -6.83
C THR A 41 -2.27 9.35 -6.12
N GLY A 42 -1.81 9.38 -4.89
CA GLY A 42 -1.63 10.63 -4.16
C GLY A 42 -2.93 11.26 -3.69
N ARG A 43 -3.92 10.46 -3.40
CA ARG A 43 -5.22 10.96 -2.99
C ARG A 43 -5.31 11.26 -1.51
N PHE A 44 -4.27 11.72 -0.95
CA PHE A 44 -4.28 12.06 0.45
C PHE A 44 -4.83 13.45 0.65
N GLY A 45 -5.84 13.49 1.43
CA GLY A 45 -6.37 14.71 1.96
C GLY A 45 -6.84 15.69 0.96
#